data_2c7da4360af94011b7f238d2bb0dab5c
#
_entry.id   2c7da4360af94011b7f238d2bb0dab5c
#
_cell.length_a   1.000
_cell.length_b   1.000
_cell.length_c   1.000
_cell.angle_alpha   90.00
_cell.angle_beta   90.00
_cell.angle_gamma   90.00
#
_symmetry.space_group_name_H-M   'P 1'
#
loop_
_entity.id
_entity.type
_entity.pdbx_description
1 polymer ?
#
loop_
_entity_poly.entity_id
_entity_poly.type
_entity_poly.pdbx_seq_one_letter_code
_entity_poly.pdbx_strand_id
1 'polypeptide(L)'
;MKVFDSSAVLAVIFQEPGADVAAALMSQDNALISSVNLAEVVGRLLDEGLSNAEAAGACEQLPLRVVPLSRAQATAAGQLKPGTRTRGLSLGDRCCLALAQEHPSAVVVTSDRPWTGLAGFDIKLIR
;
A
#
# COMPACT_ATOMS: atom_id res chain seq x y z
N MET A 1 6.03 1.91 -12.41
CA MET A 1 5.13 2.28 -11.30
C MET A 1 5.40 1.39 -10.09
N LYS A 2 5.38 1.96 -8.93
CA LYS A 2 5.41 1.23 -7.66
C LYS A 2 4.14 1.58 -6.90
N VAL A 3 3.42 0.58 -6.42
CA VAL A 3 2.19 0.75 -5.65
C VAL A 3 2.46 0.28 -4.23
N PHE A 4 2.32 1.19 -3.27
CA PHE A 4 2.64 0.92 -1.88
C PHE A 4 1.41 0.46 -1.11
N ASP A 5 1.54 -0.66 -0.43
CA ASP A 5 0.61 -1.11 0.60
C ASP A 5 0.82 -0.29 1.87
N SER A 6 -0.21 -0.18 2.70
CA SER A 6 -0.13 0.56 3.96
C SER A 6 0.97 0.06 4.88
N SER A 7 1.25 -1.24 4.90
CA SER A 7 2.31 -1.82 5.74
C SER A 7 3.70 -1.28 5.40
N ALA A 8 4.00 -1.11 4.12
CA ALA A 8 5.29 -0.56 3.68
C ALA A 8 5.42 0.93 4.03
N VAL A 9 4.33 1.68 3.92
CA VAL A 9 4.31 3.10 4.30
C VAL A 9 4.49 3.25 5.81
N LEU A 10 3.79 2.45 6.60
CA LEU A 10 3.93 2.47 8.07
C LEU A 10 5.33 2.08 8.51
N ALA A 11 5.97 1.15 7.81
CA ALA A 11 7.37 0.80 8.09
C ALA A 11 8.30 2.01 7.94
N VAL A 12 8.07 2.85 6.93
CA VAL A 12 8.85 4.08 6.75
C VAL A 12 8.60 5.06 7.88
N ILE A 13 7.33 5.31 8.21
CA ILE A 13 6.95 6.28 9.24
C ILE A 13 7.48 5.88 10.61
N PHE A 14 7.33 4.60 10.98
CA PHE A 14 7.73 4.09 12.29
C PHE A 14 9.16 3.56 12.34
N GLN A 15 9.91 3.65 11.25
CA GLN A 15 11.29 3.15 11.17
C GLN A 15 11.38 1.66 11.54
N GLU A 16 10.46 0.88 11.02
CA GLU A 16 10.45 -0.57 11.20
C GLU A 16 11.47 -1.25 10.27
N PRO A 17 11.78 -2.55 10.49
CA PRO A 17 12.66 -3.28 9.58
C PRO A 17 12.17 -3.20 8.13
N GLY A 18 13.09 -2.88 7.21
CA GLY A 18 12.77 -2.66 5.80
C GLY A 18 12.44 -1.21 5.44
N ALA A 19 12.42 -0.29 6.42
CA ALA A 19 12.11 1.11 6.17
C ALA A 19 13.04 1.75 5.15
N ASP A 20 14.32 1.42 5.18
CA ASP A 20 15.32 1.93 4.23
C ASP A 20 15.03 1.45 2.80
N VAL A 21 14.65 0.19 2.64
CA VAL A 21 14.26 -0.37 1.34
C VAL A 21 13.02 0.32 0.81
N ALA A 22 11.98 0.45 1.64
CA ALA A 22 10.73 1.10 1.26
C ALA A 22 10.95 2.58 0.93
N ALA A 23 11.72 3.31 1.74
CA ALA A 23 12.01 4.71 1.51
C ALA A 23 12.79 4.94 0.21
N ALA A 24 13.76 4.07 -0.10
CA ALA A 24 14.50 4.14 -1.34
C ALA A 24 13.60 3.94 -2.57
N LEU A 25 12.70 2.97 -2.51
CA LEU A 25 11.72 2.72 -3.57
C LEU A 25 10.73 3.88 -3.70
N MET A 26 10.31 4.46 -2.59
CA MET A 26 9.36 5.57 -2.54
C MET A 26 9.96 6.86 -3.13
N SER A 27 11.24 7.09 -2.95
CA SER A 27 11.93 8.28 -3.45
C SER A 27 12.19 8.25 -4.96
N GLN A 28 12.03 7.10 -5.60
CA GLN A 28 12.05 6.99 -7.05
C GLN A 28 10.73 7.54 -7.63
N ASP A 29 10.77 7.95 -8.90
CA ASP A 29 9.57 8.43 -9.57
C ASP A 29 8.48 7.36 -9.65
N ASN A 30 7.22 7.81 -9.71
CA ASN A 30 6.06 6.95 -9.92
C ASN A 30 5.74 6.02 -8.73
N ALA A 31 5.83 6.54 -7.52
CA ALA A 31 5.35 5.86 -6.32
C ALA A 31 3.91 6.27 -6.03
N LEU A 32 3.02 5.29 -5.96
CA LEU A 32 1.58 5.47 -5.80
C LEU A 32 1.07 4.81 -4.53
N ILE A 33 0.01 5.37 -3.97
CA ILE A 33 -0.78 4.75 -2.91
C ILE A 33 -2.28 4.93 -3.21
N SER A 34 -3.07 3.89 -3.00
CA SER A 34 -4.53 4.01 -3.05
C SER A 34 -5.03 4.90 -1.90
N SER A 35 -6.06 5.70 -2.18
CA SER A 35 -6.72 6.49 -1.11
C SER A 35 -7.24 5.61 0.03
N VAL A 36 -7.59 4.36 -0.23
CA VAL A 36 -7.99 3.39 0.81
C VAL A 36 -6.82 3.09 1.73
N ASN A 37 -5.65 2.82 1.17
CA ASN A 37 -4.46 2.52 1.96
C ASN A 37 -3.95 3.76 2.71
N LEU A 38 -4.12 4.95 2.12
CA LEU A 38 -3.85 6.19 2.83
C LEU A 38 -4.73 6.31 4.06
N ALA A 39 -6.02 6.01 3.94
CA ALA A 39 -6.95 6.03 5.08
C ALA A 39 -6.52 5.04 6.17
N GLU A 40 -6.06 3.86 5.80
CA GLU A 40 -5.52 2.88 6.75
C GLU A 40 -4.29 3.42 7.48
N VAL A 41 -3.38 4.07 6.76
CA VAL A 41 -2.18 4.67 7.36
C VAL A 41 -2.58 5.74 8.38
N VAL A 42 -3.44 6.67 7.99
CA VAL A 42 -3.92 7.73 8.89
C VAL A 42 -4.57 7.14 10.14
N GLY A 43 -5.46 6.15 9.97
CA GLY A 43 -6.13 5.51 11.09
C GLY A 43 -5.15 4.86 12.05
N ARG A 44 -4.13 4.17 11.54
CA ARG A 44 -3.11 3.54 12.36
C ARG A 44 -2.27 4.58 13.12
N LEU A 45 -1.94 5.71 12.50
CA LEU A 45 -1.21 6.78 13.18
C LEU A 45 -2.01 7.36 14.35
N LEU A 46 -3.33 7.52 14.18
CA LEU A 46 -4.21 7.95 15.26
C LEU A 46 -4.24 6.92 16.40
N ASP A 47 -4.30 5.63 16.07
CA ASP A 47 -4.26 4.55 17.08
C ASP A 47 -2.96 4.59 17.88
N GLU A 48 -1.87 5.04 17.28
CA GLU A 48 -0.57 5.17 17.97
C GLU A 48 -0.43 6.50 18.73
N GLY A 49 -1.49 7.32 18.77
CA GLY A 49 -1.54 8.52 19.59
C GLY A 49 -1.22 9.83 18.88
N LEU A 50 -1.01 9.84 17.57
CA LEU A 50 -0.82 11.08 16.82
C LEU A 50 -2.13 11.87 16.78
N SER A 51 -2.02 13.20 16.78
CA SER A 51 -3.17 14.07 16.50
C SER A 51 -3.57 13.99 15.02
N ASN A 52 -4.75 14.50 14.70
CA ASN A 52 -5.21 14.61 13.31
C ASN A 52 -4.20 15.36 12.44
N ALA A 53 -3.70 16.49 12.93
CA ALA A 53 -2.74 17.31 12.19
C ALA A 53 -1.39 16.60 12.01
N GLU A 54 -0.93 15.91 13.05
CA GLU A 54 0.33 15.15 12.98
C GLU A 54 0.23 13.99 12.00
N ALA A 55 -0.87 13.25 12.01
CA ALA A 55 -1.09 12.14 11.10
C ALA A 55 -1.16 12.62 9.65
N ALA A 56 -1.93 13.68 9.38
CA ALA A 56 -2.02 14.26 8.04
C ALA A 56 -0.65 14.76 7.56
N GLY A 57 0.07 15.47 8.42
CA GLY A 57 1.40 16.01 8.09
C GLY A 57 2.42 14.91 7.78
N ALA A 58 2.42 13.82 8.54
CA ALA A 58 3.31 12.69 8.29
C ALA A 58 3.08 12.09 6.91
N CYS A 59 1.83 11.96 6.48
CA CYS A 59 1.48 11.42 5.16
C CYS A 59 1.83 12.40 4.04
N GLU A 60 1.58 13.69 4.23
CA GLU A 60 1.84 14.73 3.22
C GLU A 60 3.33 14.88 2.91
N GLN A 61 4.22 14.54 3.83
CA GLN A 61 5.66 14.61 3.64
C GLN A 61 6.21 13.47 2.78
N LEU A 62 5.43 12.42 2.57
CA LEU A 62 5.89 11.27 1.79
C LEU A 62 5.78 11.54 0.29
N PRO A 63 6.77 11.14 -0.51
CA PRO A 63 6.75 11.35 -1.95
C PRO A 63 5.87 10.30 -2.66
N LEU A 64 4.63 10.21 -2.23
CA LEU A 64 3.62 9.30 -2.77
C LEU A 64 2.52 10.08 -3.46
N ARG A 65 2.14 9.65 -4.66
CA ARG A 65 0.94 10.17 -5.29
C ARG A 65 -0.26 9.34 -4.85
N VAL A 66 -1.26 10.00 -4.27
CA VAL A 66 -2.50 9.36 -3.85
C VAL A 66 -3.43 9.22 -5.06
N VAL A 67 -3.89 8.01 -5.32
CA VAL A 67 -4.83 7.72 -6.41
C VAL A 67 -6.19 7.40 -5.80
N PRO A 68 -7.22 8.18 -6.11
CA PRO A 68 -8.57 7.92 -5.59
C PRO A 68 -9.09 6.55 -6.03
N LEU A 69 -9.76 5.86 -5.13
CA LEU A 69 -10.44 4.60 -5.46
C LEU A 69 -11.58 4.89 -6.45
N SER A 70 -11.47 4.34 -7.64
CA SER A 70 -12.51 4.44 -8.66
C SER A 70 -13.51 3.29 -8.54
N ARG A 71 -14.64 3.43 -9.23
CA ARG A 71 -15.60 2.33 -9.35
C ARG A 71 -14.96 1.09 -9.96
N ALA A 72 -14.13 1.26 -10.98
CA ALA A 72 -13.44 0.15 -11.64
C ALA A 72 -12.49 -0.55 -10.67
N GLN A 73 -11.71 0.19 -9.89
CA GLN A 73 -10.82 -0.36 -8.88
C GLN A 73 -11.61 -1.10 -7.79
N ALA A 74 -12.71 -0.52 -7.31
CA ALA A 74 -13.55 -1.15 -6.30
C ALA A 74 -14.11 -2.49 -6.78
N THR A 75 -14.57 -2.53 -8.03
CA THR A 75 -15.06 -3.77 -8.66
C THR A 75 -13.94 -4.80 -8.76
N ALA A 76 -12.77 -4.40 -9.23
CA ALA A 76 -11.60 -5.27 -9.34
C ALA A 76 -11.16 -5.81 -7.98
N ALA A 77 -11.15 -4.97 -6.94
CA ALA A 77 -10.83 -5.38 -5.58
C ALA A 77 -11.79 -6.46 -5.06
N GLY A 78 -13.07 -6.30 -5.35
CA GLY A 78 -14.08 -7.33 -5.03
C GLY A 78 -13.82 -8.64 -5.76
N GLN A 79 -13.49 -8.56 -7.04
CA GLN A 79 -13.22 -9.72 -7.89
C GLN A 79 -11.96 -10.49 -7.48
N LEU A 80 -11.02 -9.85 -6.79
CA LEU A 80 -9.83 -10.50 -6.25
C LEU A 80 -10.10 -11.35 -5.01
N LYS A 81 -11.28 -11.25 -4.40
CA LYS A 81 -11.57 -11.93 -3.14
C LYS A 81 -11.40 -13.45 -3.21
N PRO A 82 -11.96 -14.17 -4.21
CA PRO A 82 -11.80 -15.62 -4.26
C PRO A 82 -10.32 -16.06 -4.34
N GLY A 83 -9.52 -15.42 -5.16
CA GLY A 83 -8.11 -15.79 -5.39
C GLY A 83 -7.17 -15.42 -4.26
N THR A 84 -7.60 -14.56 -3.33
CA THR A 84 -6.76 -14.08 -2.21
C THR A 84 -7.26 -14.56 -0.84
N ARG A 85 -8.35 -15.31 -0.81
CA ARG A 85 -9.01 -15.74 0.43
C ARG A 85 -8.10 -16.58 1.32
N THR A 86 -7.39 -17.52 0.73
CA THR A 86 -6.49 -18.42 1.47
C THR A 86 -5.26 -17.71 2.04
N ARG A 87 -4.94 -16.53 1.53
CA ARG A 87 -3.83 -15.71 2.03
C ARG A 87 -4.27 -14.70 3.10
N GLY A 88 -5.57 -14.64 3.38
CA GLY A 88 -6.12 -13.74 4.39
C GLY A 88 -6.02 -12.27 4.04
N LEU A 89 -5.99 -11.92 2.74
CA LEU A 89 -5.89 -10.52 2.33
C LEU A 89 -7.18 -9.76 2.64
N SER A 90 -7.02 -8.57 3.23
CA SER A 90 -8.13 -7.68 3.57
C SER A 90 -8.66 -6.93 2.34
N LEU A 91 -9.76 -6.22 2.52
CA LEU A 91 -10.29 -5.33 1.48
C LEU A 91 -9.26 -4.26 1.09
N GLY A 92 -8.58 -3.65 2.07
CA GLY A 92 -7.53 -2.66 1.81
C GLY A 92 -6.39 -3.25 0.98
N ASP A 93 -5.96 -4.47 1.31
CA ASP A 93 -4.94 -5.19 0.54
C ASP A 93 -5.38 -5.36 -0.92
N ARG A 94 -6.63 -5.76 -1.13
CA ARG A 94 -7.18 -5.97 -2.48
C ARG A 94 -7.33 -4.65 -3.23
N CYS A 95 -7.60 -3.54 -2.55
CA CYS A 95 -7.63 -2.21 -3.18
C CYS A 95 -6.23 -1.80 -3.68
N CYS A 96 -5.17 -2.11 -2.92
CA CYS A 96 -3.80 -1.92 -3.36
C CYS A 96 -3.51 -2.70 -4.65
N LEU A 97 -3.88 -3.98 -4.66
CA LEU A 97 -3.69 -4.85 -5.82
C LEU A 97 -4.51 -4.37 -7.03
N ALA A 98 -5.73 -3.91 -6.82
CA ALA A 98 -6.58 -3.40 -7.89
C ALA A 98 -5.97 -2.15 -8.54
N LEU A 99 -5.36 -1.27 -7.75
CA LEU A 99 -4.62 -0.12 -8.30
C LEU A 99 -3.42 -0.61 -9.15
N ALA A 100 -2.69 -1.60 -8.64
CA ALA A 100 -1.55 -2.15 -9.38
C ALA A 100 -1.96 -2.77 -10.73
N GLN A 101 -3.14 -3.39 -10.81
CA GLN A 101 -3.64 -3.96 -12.07
C GLN A 101 -3.85 -2.92 -13.17
N GLU A 102 -4.05 -1.67 -12.81
CA GLU A 102 -4.23 -0.59 -13.80
C GLU A 102 -2.90 -0.14 -14.43
N HIS A 103 -1.79 -0.56 -13.87
CA HIS A 103 -0.46 -0.16 -14.33
C HIS A 103 0.33 -1.41 -14.72
N PRO A 104 0.42 -1.74 -16.02
CA PRO A 104 1.23 -2.87 -16.47
C PRO A 104 2.66 -2.77 -15.95
N SER A 105 3.21 -3.89 -15.49
CA SER A 105 4.55 -3.96 -14.90
C SER A 105 4.73 -3.21 -13.58
N ALA A 106 3.64 -2.85 -12.90
CA ALA A 106 3.73 -2.25 -11.57
C ALA A 106 4.32 -3.22 -10.55
N VAL A 107 5.18 -2.71 -9.69
CA VAL A 107 5.71 -3.44 -8.54
C VAL A 107 4.88 -3.06 -7.32
N VAL A 108 4.38 -4.05 -6.59
CA VAL A 108 3.64 -3.84 -5.34
C VAL A 108 4.63 -3.96 -4.18
N VAL A 109 4.71 -2.92 -3.37
CA VAL A 109 5.65 -2.84 -2.25
C VAL A 109 4.90 -3.07 -0.94
N THR A 110 5.26 -4.12 -0.21
CA THR A 110 4.59 -4.53 1.03
C THR A 110 5.57 -5.13 2.02
N SER A 111 5.21 -5.15 3.30
CA SER A 111 5.93 -5.91 4.32
C SER A 111 5.25 -7.26 4.62
N ASP A 112 4.12 -7.55 4.02
CA ASP A 112 3.29 -8.70 4.37
C ASP A 112 3.68 -9.94 3.58
N ARG A 113 4.30 -10.90 4.26
CA ARG A 113 4.77 -12.14 3.64
C ARG A 113 3.68 -12.98 2.96
N PRO A 114 2.42 -12.99 3.42
CA PRO A 114 1.35 -13.72 2.72
C PRO A 114 1.12 -13.31 1.26
N TRP A 115 1.64 -12.16 0.83
CA TRP A 115 1.52 -11.73 -0.57
C TRP A 115 2.56 -12.38 -1.49
N THR A 116 3.54 -13.07 -0.93
CA THR A 116 4.62 -13.71 -1.70
C THR A 116 4.06 -14.68 -2.73
N GLY A 117 4.50 -14.55 -3.98
CA GLY A 117 4.12 -15.48 -5.06
C GLY A 117 2.67 -15.35 -5.52
N LEU A 118 2.00 -14.25 -5.18
CA LEU A 118 0.62 -14.03 -5.63
C LEU A 118 0.58 -13.90 -7.16
N ALA A 119 -0.20 -14.79 -7.79
CA ALA A 119 -0.28 -14.88 -9.25
C ALA A 119 -0.79 -13.56 -9.86
N GLY A 120 -0.14 -13.12 -10.94
CA GLY A 120 -0.53 -11.92 -11.66
C GLY A 120 0.06 -10.63 -11.11
N PHE A 121 0.88 -10.69 -10.05
CA PHE A 121 1.46 -9.51 -9.41
C PHE A 121 2.97 -9.67 -9.22
N ASP A 122 3.69 -8.58 -9.36
CA ASP A 122 5.11 -8.48 -9.02
C ASP A 122 5.20 -7.90 -7.60
N ILE A 123 5.46 -8.77 -6.63
CA ILE A 123 5.47 -8.39 -5.21
C ILE A 123 6.90 -8.18 -4.73
N LYS A 124 7.16 -7.00 -4.18
CA LYS A 124 8.43 -6.66 -3.51
C LYS A 124 8.21 -6.60 -2.01
N LEU A 125 8.76 -7.57 -1.31
CA LEU A 125 8.80 -7.52 0.16
C LEU A 125 9.96 -6.62 0.61
N ILE A 126 9.69 -5.79 1.61
CA ILE A 126 10.71 -4.89 2.17
C ILE A 126 11.50 -5.54 3.30
N ARG A 127 11.01 -6.66 3.83
CA ARG A 127 11.68 -7.40 4.92
C ARG A 127 11.34 -8.87 4.95
#